data_942de52ef45c52fff7c7e367b575a186
#
_entry.id   942de52ef45c52fff7c7e367b575a186
#
_cell.length_a   1.000
_cell.length_b   1.000
_cell.length_c   1.000
_cell.angle_alpha   90.00
_cell.angle_beta   90.00
_cell.angle_gamma   90.00
#
_symmetry.space_group_name_H-M   'P 1'
#
loop_
_entity.id
_entity.type
_entity.pdbx_description
1 polymer ?
#
loop_
_entity_poly.entity_id
_entity_poly.type
_entity_poly.pdbx_seq_one_letter_code
_entity_poly.pdbx_strand_id
1 'polypeptide(L)'
;MAQVRAFVIVGVLVVGAAAGIAVVLGKDSQRDAVVAGCPSEWPRADMTLPAVRDITLAVFNGTRAAGTAATVAAEFSNRGFQVRPTRKAPKPERVAEVAVLRHGPDAVGAAHVVDAYFLGKATREYQPDRRGTQIDVVIGEKFQALAQPTDVNIALADMGHPKVPPQTCVREV
;
A
#
# COMPACT_ATOMS: atom_id res chain seq x y z
N MET A 1 -23.00 -25.97 -54.42
CA MET A 1 -23.08 -26.33 -52.99
C MET A 1 -21.79 -25.96 -52.20
N ALA A 2 -20.60 -26.03 -52.83
CA ALA A 2 -19.36 -25.66 -52.14
C ALA A 2 -19.24 -24.14 -51.76
N GLN A 3 -19.70 -23.27 -52.65
CA GLN A 3 -19.63 -21.81 -52.42
C GLN A 3 -20.54 -21.34 -51.27
N VAL A 4 -21.72 -21.93 -51.07
CA VAL A 4 -22.62 -21.58 -49.98
C VAL A 4 -22.02 -21.97 -48.62
N ARG A 5 -21.29 -23.08 -48.54
CA ARG A 5 -20.60 -23.52 -47.31
C ARG A 5 -19.46 -22.59 -46.94
N ALA A 6 -18.72 -22.06 -47.93
CA ALA A 6 -17.65 -21.09 -47.70
C ALA A 6 -18.18 -19.78 -47.10
N PHE A 7 -19.29 -19.23 -47.60
CA PHE A 7 -19.91 -18.01 -47.08
C PHE A 7 -20.46 -18.16 -45.66
N VAL A 8 -21.00 -19.35 -45.32
CA VAL A 8 -21.49 -19.64 -43.95
C VAL A 8 -20.34 -19.71 -42.97
N ILE A 9 -19.21 -20.34 -43.31
CA ILE A 9 -18.02 -20.41 -42.45
C ILE A 9 -17.42 -19.03 -42.22
N VAL A 10 -17.29 -18.23 -43.26
CA VAL A 10 -16.77 -16.84 -43.11
C VAL A 10 -17.71 -15.99 -42.29
N GLY A 11 -19.03 -16.11 -42.47
CA GLY A 11 -20.00 -15.38 -41.64
C GLY A 11 -19.93 -15.73 -40.17
N VAL A 12 -19.79 -17.02 -39.82
CA VAL A 12 -19.65 -17.46 -38.42
C VAL A 12 -18.35 -16.94 -37.79
N LEU A 13 -17.23 -16.94 -38.53
CA LEU A 13 -15.95 -16.41 -38.05
C LEU A 13 -15.99 -14.91 -37.82
N VAL A 14 -16.65 -14.14 -38.70
CA VAL A 14 -16.79 -12.67 -38.53
C VAL A 14 -17.67 -12.34 -37.32
N VAL A 15 -18.79 -13.06 -37.14
CA VAL A 15 -19.67 -12.86 -35.97
C VAL A 15 -18.94 -13.28 -34.68
N GLY A 16 -18.19 -14.37 -34.70
CA GLY A 16 -17.40 -14.82 -33.54
C GLY A 16 -16.29 -13.84 -33.17
N ALA A 17 -15.61 -13.24 -34.16
CA ALA A 17 -14.59 -12.22 -33.92
C ALA A 17 -15.19 -10.90 -33.37
N ALA A 18 -16.34 -10.48 -33.90
CA ALA A 18 -17.03 -9.27 -33.41
C ALA A 18 -17.53 -9.44 -31.96
N ALA A 19 -18.08 -10.63 -31.62
CA ALA A 19 -18.50 -10.95 -30.24
C ALA A 19 -17.28 -11.00 -29.29
N GLY A 20 -16.15 -11.56 -29.72
CA GLY A 20 -14.91 -11.60 -28.93
C GLY A 20 -14.37 -10.20 -28.63
N ILE A 21 -14.36 -9.32 -29.62
CA ILE A 21 -13.92 -7.92 -29.48
C ILE A 21 -14.85 -7.16 -28.52
N ALA A 22 -16.17 -7.34 -28.63
CA ALA A 22 -17.13 -6.69 -27.73
C ALA A 22 -16.96 -7.11 -26.25
N VAL A 23 -16.63 -8.38 -26.00
CA VAL A 23 -16.36 -8.87 -24.63
C VAL A 23 -15.06 -8.31 -24.08
N VAL A 24 -14.02 -8.17 -24.89
CA VAL A 24 -12.73 -7.58 -24.48
C VAL A 24 -12.89 -6.09 -24.21
N LEU A 25 -13.56 -5.34 -25.08
CA LEU A 25 -13.84 -3.91 -24.89
C LEU A 25 -14.76 -3.68 -23.68
N GLY A 26 -15.75 -4.55 -23.42
CA GLY A 26 -16.61 -4.46 -22.24
C GLY A 26 -15.88 -4.75 -20.93
N LYS A 27 -14.79 -5.55 -20.96
CA LYS A 27 -13.94 -5.75 -19.79
C LYS A 27 -12.92 -4.62 -19.58
N ASP A 28 -12.46 -3.97 -20.64
CA ASP A 28 -11.58 -2.80 -20.53
C ASP A 28 -12.32 -1.55 -20.04
N SER A 29 -13.61 -1.39 -20.34
CA SER A 29 -14.40 -0.27 -19.81
C SER A 29 -14.64 -0.36 -18.28
N GLN A 30 -14.29 -1.47 -17.64
CA GLN A 30 -14.22 -1.52 -16.18
C GLN A 30 -13.00 -0.76 -15.60
N ARG A 31 -11.98 -0.47 -16.41
CA ARG A 31 -10.88 0.42 -16.02
C ARG A 31 -11.33 1.89 -16.06
N ASP A 32 -12.18 2.26 -17.02
CA ASP A 32 -12.72 3.63 -17.12
C ASP A 32 -13.77 3.96 -16.05
N ALA A 33 -14.41 2.94 -15.45
CA ALA A 33 -15.31 3.12 -14.31
C ALA A 33 -14.58 3.57 -13.01
N VAL A 34 -13.26 3.37 -12.94
CA VAL A 34 -12.42 3.87 -11.82
C VAL A 34 -12.02 5.34 -12.04
N VAL A 35 -12.15 5.86 -13.24
CA VAL A 35 -11.89 7.27 -13.59
C VAL A 35 -13.17 8.12 -13.52
N ALA A 36 -14.35 7.50 -13.37
CA ALA A 36 -15.61 8.22 -13.20
C ALA A 36 -15.68 8.88 -11.82
N GLY A 37 -15.03 10.05 -11.73
CA GLY A 37 -15.28 11.07 -10.71
C GLY A 37 -15.00 10.60 -9.27
N CYS A 38 -13.77 10.83 -8.78
CA CYS A 38 -13.53 10.76 -7.34
C CYS A 38 -14.52 11.68 -6.60
N PRO A 39 -15.34 11.16 -5.68
CA PRO A 39 -16.20 11.98 -4.85
C PRO A 39 -15.37 13.06 -4.13
N SER A 40 -15.92 14.28 -4.06
CA SER A 40 -15.20 15.43 -3.47
C SER A 40 -14.89 15.25 -1.98
N GLU A 41 -15.69 14.46 -1.28
CA GLU A 41 -15.55 14.12 0.13
C GLU A 41 -14.48 13.05 0.41
N TRP A 42 -14.03 12.31 -0.61
CA TRP A 42 -13.02 11.26 -0.42
C TRP A 42 -11.62 11.85 -0.37
N PRO A 43 -10.79 11.41 0.59
CA PRO A 43 -9.41 11.84 0.68
C PRO A 43 -8.61 11.39 -0.55
N ARG A 44 -7.57 12.15 -0.89
CA ARG A 44 -6.66 11.84 -2.00
C ARG A 44 -5.35 11.30 -1.44
N ALA A 45 -5.09 10.02 -1.71
CA ALA A 45 -3.89 9.33 -1.24
C ALA A 45 -2.66 9.68 -2.09
N ASP A 46 -1.55 9.92 -1.42
CA ASP A 46 -0.23 9.97 -2.03
C ASP A 46 0.33 8.55 -2.14
N MET A 47 0.42 8.06 -3.37
CA MET A 47 0.87 6.71 -3.70
C MET A 47 2.36 6.66 -4.07
N THR A 48 3.04 7.82 -4.11
CA THR A 48 4.47 7.88 -4.41
C THR A 48 5.30 7.15 -3.36
N LEU A 49 6.35 6.47 -3.79
CA LEU A 49 7.31 5.82 -2.89
C LEU A 49 8.44 6.82 -2.60
N PRO A 50 8.44 7.48 -1.44
CA PRO A 50 9.46 8.48 -1.13
C PRO A 50 10.79 7.82 -0.80
N ALA A 51 11.87 8.58 -0.91
CA ALA A 51 13.16 8.15 -0.39
C ALA A 51 13.10 8.04 1.15
N VAL A 52 13.84 7.10 1.71
CA VAL A 52 13.85 6.81 3.16
C VAL A 52 14.07 8.06 4.02
N ARG A 53 14.97 8.96 3.56
CA ARG A 53 15.26 10.24 4.25
C ARG A 53 14.10 11.22 4.33
N ASP A 54 13.07 11.02 3.49
CA ASP A 54 11.89 11.89 3.43
C ASP A 54 10.71 11.32 4.24
N ILE A 55 10.89 10.11 4.82
CA ILE A 55 9.88 9.44 5.63
C ILE A 55 10.05 9.81 7.10
N THR A 56 8.99 10.35 7.69
CA THR A 56 8.95 10.69 9.12
C THR A 56 8.20 9.62 9.91
N LEU A 57 8.84 9.09 10.97
CA LEU A 57 8.30 8.04 11.84
C LEU A 57 8.17 8.51 13.28
N ALA A 58 7.19 7.97 14.00
CA ALA A 58 7.12 7.93 15.45
C ALA A 58 6.98 6.46 15.88
N VAL A 59 7.88 5.94 16.72
CA VAL A 59 7.91 4.53 17.10
C VAL A 59 7.36 4.35 18.51
N PHE A 60 6.40 3.44 18.65
CA PHE A 60 5.70 3.14 19.91
C PHE A 60 5.90 1.67 20.29
N ASN A 61 5.89 1.41 21.59
CA ASN A 61 6.03 0.05 22.13
C ASN A 61 4.65 -0.57 22.39
N GLY A 62 4.26 -1.56 21.61
CA GLY A 62 3.09 -2.42 21.81
C GLY A 62 3.45 -3.77 22.45
N THR A 63 4.71 -3.98 22.85
CA THR A 63 5.19 -5.23 23.48
C THR A 63 5.24 -5.11 25.01
N ARG A 64 5.54 -6.23 25.69
CA ARG A 64 5.82 -6.26 27.14
C ARG A 64 7.26 -5.89 27.47
N ALA A 65 8.17 -6.02 26.51
CA ALA A 65 9.58 -5.74 26.70
C ALA A 65 9.83 -4.23 26.75
N ALA A 66 10.44 -3.75 27.80
CA ALA A 66 10.82 -2.33 27.94
C ALA A 66 11.95 -2.00 26.96
N GLY A 67 11.94 -0.80 26.40
CA GLY A 67 13.01 -0.31 25.54
C GLY A 67 12.89 -0.71 24.06
N THR A 68 12.01 -1.66 23.67
CA THR A 68 11.88 -2.13 22.29
C THR A 68 11.67 -0.97 21.27
N ALA A 69 10.77 -0.06 21.58
CA ALA A 69 10.52 1.09 20.69
C ALA A 69 11.75 1.99 20.53
N ALA A 70 12.53 2.21 21.60
CA ALA A 70 13.74 3.02 21.55
C ALA A 70 14.83 2.36 20.67
N THR A 71 15.02 1.06 20.80
CA THR A 71 15.94 0.28 19.97
C THR A 71 15.54 0.35 18.50
N VAL A 72 14.28 0.09 18.18
CA VAL A 72 13.78 0.12 16.79
C VAL A 72 13.82 1.55 16.22
N ALA A 73 13.53 2.57 17.03
CA ALA A 73 13.65 3.97 16.63
C ALA A 73 15.10 4.33 16.25
N ALA A 74 16.08 3.88 17.03
CA ALA A 74 17.50 4.05 16.73
C ALA A 74 17.90 3.33 15.43
N GLU A 75 17.42 2.09 15.21
CA GLU A 75 17.66 1.37 13.97
C GLU A 75 17.08 2.08 12.75
N PHE A 76 15.85 2.58 12.80
CA PHE A 76 15.26 3.37 11.72
C PHE A 76 16.08 4.66 11.46
N SER A 77 16.49 5.35 12.51
CA SER A 77 17.35 6.53 12.39
C SER A 77 18.69 6.22 11.71
N ASN A 78 19.34 5.10 12.09
CA ASN A 78 20.59 4.64 11.49
C ASN A 78 20.42 4.25 10.01
N ARG A 79 19.21 3.90 9.58
CA ARG A 79 18.85 3.60 8.19
C ARG A 79 18.42 4.83 7.39
N GLY A 80 18.47 6.02 8.01
CA GLY A 80 18.24 7.30 7.36
C GLY A 80 16.80 7.83 7.44
N PHE A 81 15.90 7.20 8.20
CA PHE A 81 14.56 7.73 8.46
C PHE A 81 14.60 8.94 9.39
N GLN A 82 13.66 9.85 9.25
CA GLN A 82 13.42 10.93 10.20
C GLN A 82 12.57 10.41 11.37
N VAL A 83 13.22 10.06 12.48
CA VAL A 83 12.50 9.54 13.65
C VAL A 83 12.21 10.68 14.63
N ARG A 84 10.94 10.91 14.92
CA ARG A 84 10.51 11.91 15.90
C ARG A 84 10.41 11.31 17.30
N PRO A 85 10.87 12.04 18.35
CA PRO A 85 10.70 11.59 19.71
C PRO A 85 9.20 11.51 20.06
N THR A 86 8.80 10.39 20.65
CA THR A 86 7.44 10.21 21.16
C THR A 86 7.31 10.90 22.52
N ARG A 87 6.63 12.04 22.60
CA ARG A 87 6.46 12.79 23.85
C ARG A 87 5.43 12.20 24.81
N LYS A 88 4.48 11.46 24.31
CA LYS A 88 3.52 10.64 25.09
C LYS A 88 3.06 9.49 24.21
N ALA A 89 3.33 8.26 24.64
CA ALA A 89 2.63 7.14 24.05
C ALA A 89 1.11 7.31 24.32
N PRO A 90 0.24 7.13 23.31
CA PRO A 90 -1.14 6.79 23.63
C PRO A 90 -1.11 5.61 24.61
N LYS A 91 -2.20 5.38 25.38
CA LYS A 91 -2.29 4.25 26.32
C LYS A 91 -1.56 3.03 25.76
N PRO A 92 -0.75 2.31 26.57
CA PRO A 92 0.00 1.19 26.07
C PRO A 92 -0.96 0.14 25.47
N GLU A 93 -1.06 0.18 24.16
CA GLU A 93 -1.85 -0.76 23.39
C GLU A 93 -0.97 -1.99 23.13
N ARG A 94 -1.47 -3.16 23.49
CA ARG A 94 -0.81 -4.43 23.19
C ARG A 94 -1.08 -4.82 21.76
N VAL A 95 -0.03 -5.04 20.98
CA VAL A 95 -0.09 -5.47 19.58
C VAL A 95 0.45 -6.89 19.49
N ALA A 96 -0.41 -7.83 19.09
CA ALA A 96 -0.05 -9.23 18.95
C ALA A 96 0.70 -9.55 17.67
N GLU A 97 0.60 -8.68 16.67
CA GLU A 97 1.21 -8.78 15.33
C GLU A 97 2.71 -8.44 15.38
N VAL A 98 3.35 -8.35 14.21
CA VAL A 98 4.74 -7.90 14.07
C VAL A 98 4.84 -6.40 14.35
N ALA A 99 4.00 -5.61 13.71
CA ALA A 99 3.87 -4.17 13.90
C ALA A 99 2.52 -3.68 13.35
N VAL A 100 2.06 -2.52 13.81
CA VAL A 100 0.96 -1.76 13.21
C VAL A 100 1.50 -0.44 12.71
N LEU A 101 1.21 -0.11 11.44
CA LEU A 101 1.58 1.13 10.77
C LEU A 101 0.34 2.00 10.63
N ARG A 102 0.21 3.04 11.48
CA ARG A 102 -0.89 4.00 11.42
C ARG A 102 -0.51 5.17 10.54
N HIS A 103 -1.30 5.41 9.51
CA HIS A 103 -1.02 6.47 8.54
C HIS A 103 -2.28 7.07 7.94
N GLY A 104 -2.16 8.30 7.43
CA GLY A 104 -3.20 8.99 6.68
C GLY A 104 -3.04 8.89 5.17
N PRO A 105 -3.90 9.61 4.42
CA PRO A 105 -3.84 9.66 2.95
C PRO A 105 -2.49 10.15 2.41
N ASP A 106 -1.86 11.10 3.08
CA ASP A 106 -0.59 11.69 2.64
C ASP A 106 0.62 10.75 2.82
N ALA A 107 0.44 9.58 3.42
CA ALA A 107 1.53 8.66 3.75
C ALA A 107 1.29 7.21 3.28
N VAL A 108 0.42 6.98 2.30
CA VAL A 108 0.11 5.62 1.82
C VAL A 108 1.34 4.97 1.17
N GLY A 109 2.01 5.68 0.26
CA GLY A 109 3.24 5.20 -0.36
C GLY A 109 4.39 5.06 0.64
N ALA A 110 4.53 6.02 1.57
CA ALA A 110 5.53 5.95 2.63
C ALA A 110 5.30 4.75 3.56
N ALA A 111 4.05 4.47 3.95
CA ALA A 111 3.69 3.29 4.75
C ALA A 111 4.01 1.97 4.03
N HIS A 112 3.87 1.94 2.70
CA HIS A 112 4.27 0.79 1.89
C HIS A 112 5.79 0.56 1.95
N VAL A 113 6.60 1.63 1.86
CA VAL A 113 8.05 1.53 2.03
C VAL A 113 8.42 1.05 3.43
N VAL A 114 7.78 1.58 4.48
CA VAL A 114 8.04 1.16 5.87
C VAL A 114 7.66 -0.31 6.10
N ASP A 115 6.56 -0.78 5.50
CA ASP A 115 6.11 -2.18 5.62
C ASP A 115 7.15 -3.16 5.05
N ALA A 116 7.91 -2.78 4.03
CA ALA A 116 8.99 -3.61 3.50
C ALA A 116 10.09 -3.91 4.53
N TYR A 117 10.34 -3.00 5.49
CA TYR A 117 11.25 -3.25 6.61
C TYR A 117 10.73 -4.31 7.60
N PHE A 118 9.45 -4.63 7.51
CA PHE A 118 8.79 -5.74 8.19
C PHE A 118 8.49 -6.91 7.25
N LEU A 119 9.07 -6.93 6.04
CA LEU A 119 8.86 -7.95 5.00
C LEU A 119 7.38 -8.07 4.58
N GLY A 120 6.64 -6.96 4.55
CA GLY A 120 5.21 -6.94 4.24
C GLY A 120 4.31 -7.57 5.31
N LYS A 121 4.84 -7.78 6.54
CA LYS A 121 4.12 -8.45 7.64
C LYS A 121 3.53 -7.49 8.67
N ALA A 122 3.72 -6.18 8.50
CA ALA A 122 3.07 -5.20 9.35
C ALA A 122 1.59 -5.03 8.94
N THR A 123 0.72 -4.81 9.93
CA THR A 123 -0.66 -4.43 9.68
C THR A 123 -0.72 -2.94 9.37
N ARG A 124 -1.25 -2.56 8.21
CA ARG A 124 -1.46 -1.15 7.85
C ARG A 124 -2.84 -0.69 8.31
N GLU A 125 -2.87 0.26 9.23
CA GLU A 125 -4.08 0.88 9.75
C GLU A 125 -4.24 2.26 9.10
N TYR A 126 -5.11 2.32 8.08
CA TYR A 126 -5.42 3.55 7.37
C TYR A 126 -6.41 4.41 8.14
N GLN A 127 -6.07 5.69 8.33
CA GLN A 127 -6.88 6.68 9.04
C GLN A 127 -7.21 7.83 8.07
N PRO A 128 -8.41 7.85 7.44
CA PRO A 128 -8.75 8.81 6.38
C PRO A 128 -8.72 10.27 6.84
N ASP A 129 -9.01 10.52 8.13
CA ASP A 129 -9.04 11.87 8.72
C ASP A 129 -7.65 12.34 9.20
N ARG A 130 -6.65 11.45 9.22
CA ARG A 130 -5.31 11.80 9.66
C ARG A 130 -4.60 12.67 8.64
N ARG A 131 -4.08 13.80 9.08
CA ARG A 131 -3.33 14.75 8.24
C ARG A 131 -1.83 14.58 8.40
N GLY A 132 -1.11 14.91 7.32
CA GLY A 132 0.36 14.89 7.26
C GLY A 132 0.95 13.53 6.97
N THR A 133 2.27 13.51 6.79
CA THR A 133 3.04 12.38 6.26
C THR A 133 3.66 11.49 7.34
N GLN A 134 3.47 11.81 8.63
CA GLN A 134 4.03 11.02 9.73
C GLN A 134 3.33 9.66 9.85
N ILE A 135 4.12 8.61 9.98
CA ILE A 135 3.67 7.25 10.24
C ILE A 135 3.96 6.89 11.69
N ASP A 136 2.94 6.39 12.42
CA ASP A 136 3.15 5.81 13.74
C ASP A 136 3.37 4.31 13.60
N VAL A 137 4.54 3.87 14.04
CA VAL A 137 4.96 2.46 14.03
C VAL A 137 4.80 1.90 15.43
N VAL A 138 3.79 1.06 15.65
CA VAL A 138 3.58 0.38 16.93
C VAL A 138 4.18 -1.02 16.82
N ILE A 139 5.28 -1.26 17.54
CA ILE A 139 5.98 -2.56 17.53
C ILE A 139 5.17 -3.57 18.33
N GLY A 140 4.95 -4.75 17.77
CA GLY A 140 4.17 -5.81 18.38
C GLY A 140 4.99 -6.98 18.91
N GLU A 141 4.30 -7.91 19.58
CA GLU A 141 4.93 -9.05 20.31
C GLU A 141 5.65 -10.05 19.37
N LYS A 142 5.26 -10.12 18.09
CA LYS A 142 5.91 -11.00 17.09
C LYS A 142 7.10 -10.34 16.38
N PHE A 143 7.43 -9.11 16.74
CA PHE A 143 8.59 -8.43 16.18
C PHE A 143 9.88 -9.13 16.61
N GLN A 144 10.78 -9.37 15.67
CA GLN A 144 12.11 -9.94 15.90
C GLN A 144 13.20 -8.93 15.56
N ALA A 145 13.23 -8.47 14.33
CA ALA A 145 14.20 -7.51 13.83
C ALA A 145 13.66 -6.81 12.56
N LEU A 146 14.21 -5.66 12.24
CA LEU A 146 14.00 -5.05 10.92
C LEU A 146 14.77 -5.84 9.86
N ALA A 147 14.17 -5.98 8.66
CA ALA A 147 14.78 -6.65 7.53
C ALA A 147 16.11 -6.02 7.11
N GLN A 148 17.05 -6.82 6.61
CA GLN A 148 18.29 -6.31 6.05
C GLN A 148 18.02 -5.56 4.73
N PRO A 149 18.88 -4.62 4.29
CA PRO A 149 18.65 -3.82 3.09
C PRO A 149 18.34 -4.63 1.83
N THR A 150 19.01 -5.76 1.64
CA THR A 150 18.74 -6.67 0.51
C THR A 150 17.33 -7.24 0.57
N ASP A 151 16.89 -7.67 1.76
CA ASP A 151 15.58 -8.26 1.96
C ASP A 151 14.47 -7.22 1.81
N VAL A 152 14.73 -5.95 2.21
CA VAL A 152 13.80 -4.82 1.98
C VAL A 152 13.56 -4.61 0.49
N ASN A 153 14.60 -4.65 -0.35
CA ASN A 153 14.47 -4.49 -1.80
C ASN A 153 13.65 -5.64 -2.42
N ILE A 154 13.90 -6.87 -1.97
CA ILE A 154 13.11 -8.04 -2.40
C ILE A 154 11.65 -7.87 -1.97
N ALA A 155 11.41 -7.51 -0.72
CA ALA A 155 10.05 -7.30 -0.20
C ALA A 155 9.29 -6.20 -0.96
N LEU A 156 9.95 -5.07 -1.30
CA LEU A 156 9.36 -4.02 -2.13
C LEU A 156 8.97 -4.53 -3.52
N ALA A 157 9.81 -5.34 -4.14
CA ALA A 157 9.52 -5.93 -5.44
C ALA A 157 8.33 -6.91 -5.37
N ASP A 158 8.29 -7.76 -4.35
CA ASP A 158 7.24 -8.76 -4.14
C ASP A 158 5.89 -8.13 -3.78
N MET A 159 5.90 -7.06 -2.99
CA MET A 159 4.70 -6.32 -2.58
C MET A 159 4.10 -5.51 -3.75
N GLY A 160 4.88 -5.21 -4.78
CA GLY A 160 4.47 -4.42 -5.93
C GLY A 160 4.09 -2.98 -5.58
N HIS A 161 3.08 -2.44 -6.25
CA HIS A 161 2.62 -1.06 -6.00
C HIS A 161 1.73 -0.94 -4.75
N PRO A 162 1.75 0.21 -4.06
CA PRO A 162 0.83 0.48 -2.96
C PRO A 162 -0.63 0.33 -3.43
N LYS A 163 -1.46 -0.28 -2.58
CA LYS A 163 -2.90 -0.40 -2.87
C LYS A 163 -3.64 0.82 -2.37
N VAL A 164 -4.57 1.32 -3.18
CA VAL A 164 -5.45 2.43 -2.81
C VAL A 164 -6.34 1.98 -1.63
N PRO A 165 -6.37 2.73 -0.51
CA PRO A 165 -7.24 2.40 0.60
C PRO A 165 -8.74 2.52 0.22
N PRO A 166 -9.65 1.84 0.95
CA PRO A 166 -11.09 2.00 0.72
C PRO A 166 -11.53 3.46 0.85
N GLN A 167 -12.53 3.85 0.07
CA GLN A 167 -13.11 5.21 0.07
C GLN A 167 -12.06 6.32 -0.07
N THR A 168 -11.10 6.09 -0.94
CA THR A 168 -9.96 7.00 -1.17
C THR A 168 -9.67 7.04 -2.67
N CYS A 169 -9.24 8.17 -3.16
CA CYS A 169 -8.79 8.32 -4.54
C CYS A 169 -7.27 8.52 -4.60
N VAL A 170 -6.69 8.26 -5.76
CA VAL A 170 -5.27 8.58 -6.00
C VAL A 170 -5.12 10.09 -6.18
N ARG A 171 -4.08 10.67 -5.56
CA ARG A 171 -3.68 12.05 -5.84
C ARG A 171 -3.04 12.07 -7.23
N GLU A 172 -3.59 12.91 -8.11
CA GLU A 172 -2.93 13.21 -9.38
C GLU A 172 -1.69 14.08 -9.10
N VAL A 173 -0.59 13.72 -9.75
CA VAL A 173 0.71 14.42 -9.65
C VAL A 173 0.80 15.48 -10.73
#